data_38f2a6b2ba64d4971f03a07aa0dcdc38
#
_entry.id   38f2a6b2ba64d4971f03a07aa0dcdc38
#
_cell.length_a   1.000
_cell.length_b   1.000
_cell.length_c   1.000
_cell.angle_alpha   90.00
_cell.angle_beta   90.00
_cell.angle_gamma   90.00
#
_symmetry.space_group_name_H-M   'P 1'
#
loop_
_entity.id
_entity.type
_entity.pdbx_description
1 polymer ?
#
loop_
_entity_poly.entity_id
_entity_poly.type
_entity_poly.pdbx_seq_one_letter_code
_entity_poly.pdbx_strand_id
1 'polypeptide(L)'
;MVRVFRILHNFIVSVLIFSLSLSFYARANNLTLGISGQIKDRCEINFFSGNIMNFTEHRDEQSLPFNMYCNRPLGITINSKYGGLKYQHQGVDIIESYNLSLQIDEIRLYESRHSSQLTSPVMINSSGVIPFAQHGSLRVALENSLRFAGYYQDVIEIEVYPSIHSVTK
;
A
#
# COMPACT_ATOMS: atom_id res chain seq x y z
N MET A 1 -20.73 86.60 28.25
CA MET A 1 -20.61 85.16 28.52
C MET A 1 -21.29 84.25 27.49
N VAL A 2 -22.48 84.55 26.99
CA VAL A 2 -23.26 83.68 26.08
C VAL A 2 -22.58 83.45 24.71
N ARG A 3 -21.85 84.38 24.14
CA ARG A 3 -21.14 84.22 22.84
C ARG A 3 -19.97 83.24 22.88
N VAL A 4 -19.21 83.21 23.94
CA VAL A 4 -18.07 82.33 24.13
C VAL A 4 -18.53 80.84 24.23
N PHE A 5 -19.64 80.63 24.91
CA PHE A 5 -20.23 79.29 25.11
C PHE A 5 -20.74 78.70 23.79
N ARG A 6 -21.29 79.51 22.90
CA ARG A 6 -21.73 79.06 21.56
C ARG A 6 -20.54 78.68 20.65
N ILE A 7 -19.48 79.45 20.72
CA ILE A 7 -18.29 79.13 19.90
C ILE A 7 -17.63 77.80 20.36
N LEU A 8 -17.56 77.62 21.70
CA LEU A 8 -17.00 76.41 22.27
C LEU A 8 -17.84 75.15 21.92
N HIS A 9 -19.18 75.31 22.01
CA HIS A 9 -20.10 74.22 21.68
C HIS A 9 -19.99 73.79 20.19
N ASN A 10 -19.97 74.77 19.27
CA ASN A 10 -19.83 74.49 17.85
C ASN A 10 -18.47 73.87 17.51
N PHE A 11 -17.40 74.21 18.22
CA PHE A 11 -16.07 73.61 18.04
C PHE A 11 -16.05 72.14 18.51
N ILE A 12 -16.68 71.85 19.66
CA ILE A 12 -16.76 70.46 20.18
C ILE A 12 -17.58 69.57 19.24
N VAL A 13 -18.73 70.06 18.75
CA VAL A 13 -19.57 69.31 17.79
C VAL A 13 -18.86 69.08 16.49
N SER A 14 -18.07 70.04 15.97
CA SER A 14 -17.28 69.85 14.74
C SER A 14 -16.18 68.86 14.89
N VAL A 15 -15.47 68.79 16.03
CA VAL A 15 -14.43 67.81 16.35
C VAL A 15 -15.03 66.38 16.49
N LEU A 16 -16.21 66.28 17.10
CA LEU A 16 -16.93 65.01 17.24
C LEU A 16 -17.38 64.46 15.88
N ILE A 17 -17.87 65.25 14.97
CA ILE A 17 -18.29 64.89 13.63
C ILE A 17 -17.06 64.44 12.81
N PHE A 18 -15.95 65.16 12.94
CA PHE A 18 -14.71 64.82 12.24
C PHE A 18 -14.08 63.49 12.72
N SER A 19 -14.17 63.18 14.03
CA SER A 19 -13.67 61.90 14.57
C SER A 19 -14.54 60.70 14.16
N LEU A 20 -15.85 60.86 13.99
CA LEU A 20 -16.72 59.81 13.48
C LEU A 20 -16.49 59.49 12.00
N SER A 21 -16.06 60.46 11.19
CA SER A 21 -15.80 60.21 9.76
C SER A 21 -14.51 59.44 9.45
N LEU A 22 -13.57 59.36 10.40
CA LEU A 22 -12.30 58.60 10.24
C LEU A 22 -12.41 57.09 10.49
N SER A 23 -13.55 56.63 11.02
CA SER A 23 -13.72 55.24 11.43
C SER A 23 -14.12 54.26 10.30
N PHE A 24 -14.38 54.74 9.08
CA PHE A 24 -14.97 53.93 8.01
C PHE A 24 -14.00 53.23 7.05
N TYR A 25 -12.69 53.33 7.24
CA TYR A 25 -11.73 52.79 6.26
C TYR A 25 -10.91 51.55 6.69
N ALA A 26 -11.27 50.92 7.80
CA ALA A 26 -10.66 49.64 8.16
C ALA A 26 -11.22 48.49 7.28
N ARG A 27 -10.67 48.32 6.09
CA ARG A 27 -10.93 47.10 5.27
C ARG A 27 -9.99 46.01 5.74
N ALA A 28 -10.54 44.98 6.35
CA ALA A 28 -9.80 43.74 6.55
C ALA A 28 -9.68 43.02 5.20
N ASN A 29 -8.49 42.90 4.66
CA ASN A 29 -8.23 42.08 3.48
C ASN A 29 -8.01 40.62 3.95
N ASN A 30 -8.90 39.73 3.55
CA ASN A 30 -8.70 38.28 3.77
C ASN A 30 -7.75 37.74 2.67
N LEU A 31 -6.61 37.20 3.08
CA LEU A 31 -5.72 36.46 2.21
C LEU A 31 -6.01 34.96 2.38
N THR A 32 -6.42 34.31 1.31
CA THR A 32 -6.57 32.85 1.29
C THR A 32 -5.34 32.26 0.64
N LEU A 33 -4.59 31.47 1.40
CA LEU A 33 -3.46 30.70 0.90
C LEU A 33 -3.91 29.25 0.66
N GLY A 34 -3.90 28.81 -0.60
CA GLY A 34 -4.13 27.42 -0.97
C GLY A 34 -2.80 26.64 -0.87
N ILE A 35 -2.81 25.55 -0.12
CA ILE A 35 -1.69 24.60 -0.03
C ILE A 35 -2.20 23.25 -0.55
N SER A 36 -1.51 22.68 -1.54
CA SER A 36 -1.87 21.37 -2.10
C SER A 36 -0.62 20.50 -2.23
N GLY A 37 -0.81 19.18 -2.10
CA GLY A 37 0.22 18.18 -2.33
C GLY A 37 -0.40 16.92 -2.91
N GLN A 38 0.35 16.20 -3.74
CA GLN A 38 -0.07 14.94 -4.33
C GLN A 38 1.05 13.91 -4.25
N ILE A 39 0.72 12.71 -3.82
CA ILE A 39 1.60 11.54 -3.80
C ILE A 39 0.98 10.48 -4.70
N LYS A 40 1.77 9.92 -5.63
CA LYS A 40 1.32 8.82 -6.49
C LYS A 40 1.23 7.52 -5.71
N ASP A 41 0.26 6.68 -6.09
CA ASP A 41 0.13 5.33 -5.57
C ASP A 41 1.36 4.50 -5.99
N ARG A 42 1.89 3.71 -5.05
CA ARG A 42 3.07 2.87 -5.26
C ARG A 42 2.96 1.62 -4.41
N CYS A 43 3.08 0.45 -5.05
CA CYS A 43 3.27 -0.83 -4.40
C CYS A 43 4.42 -1.56 -5.08
N GLU A 44 5.28 -2.22 -4.33
CA GLU A 44 6.40 -3.02 -4.84
C GLU A 44 6.81 -4.10 -3.84
N ILE A 45 7.33 -5.19 -4.39
CA ILE A 45 7.89 -6.33 -3.64
C ILE A 45 9.29 -6.62 -4.18
N ASN A 46 10.24 -6.88 -3.27
CA ASN A 46 11.62 -7.17 -3.62
C ASN A 46 12.14 -8.33 -2.78
N PHE A 47 12.61 -9.40 -3.42
CA PHE A 47 13.23 -10.53 -2.77
C PHE A 47 14.73 -10.29 -2.51
N PHE A 48 15.22 -10.59 -1.29
CA PHE A 48 16.61 -10.31 -0.89
C PHE A 48 17.64 -11.21 -1.57
N SER A 49 17.28 -12.49 -1.77
CA SER A 49 18.19 -13.53 -2.25
C SER A 49 17.87 -14.00 -3.68
N GLY A 50 17.22 -13.12 -4.46
CA GLY A 50 16.72 -13.48 -5.79
C GLY A 50 15.34 -14.15 -5.71
N ASN A 51 14.85 -14.60 -6.86
CA ASN A 51 13.50 -15.11 -7.03
C ASN A 51 13.47 -16.60 -7.41
N ILE A 52 14.48 -17.38 -6.99
CA ILE A 52 14.58 -18.80 -7.31
C ILE A 52 14.61 -19.61 -6.03
N MET A 53 13.75 -20.62 -5.96
CA MET A 53 13.77 -21.68 -4.93
C MET A 53 14.26 -22.98 -5.56
N ASN A 54 15.31 -23.58 -4.98
CA ASN A 54 15.89 -24.83 -5.48
C ASN A 54 15.53 -25.98 -4.54
N PHE A 55 14.75 -26.93 -5.04
CA PHE A 55 14.37 -28.15 -4.34
C PHE A 55 15.28 -29.30 -4.74
N THR A 56 15.56 -30.17 -3.79
CA THR A 56 16.37 -31.38 -3.98
C THR A 56 15.73 -32.56 -3.24
N GLU A 57 16.20 -33.77 -3.42
CA GLU A 57 15.70 -34.95 -2.70
C GLU A 57 15.78 -34.86 -1.16
N HIS A 58 16.58 -33.93 -0.63
CA HIS A 58 16.73 -33.70 0.82
C HIS A 58 16.25 -32.32 1.27
N ARG A 59 15.61 -31.56 0.38
CA ARG A 59 15.14 -30.22 0.67
C ARG A 59 13.76 -30.00 0.07
N ASP A 60 12.75 -30.37 0.83
CA ASP A 60 11.35 -30.30 0.43
C ASP A 60 10.71 -28.96 0.78
N GLU A 61 11.45 -28.07 1.44
CA GLU A 61 10.96 -26.76 1.88
C GLU A 61 11.98 -25.66 1.59
N GLN A 62 11.45 -24.52 1.11
CA GLN A 62 12.22 -23.32 0.84
C GLN A 62 11.42 -22.07 1.29
N SER A 63 12.16 -21.04 1.73
CA SER A 63 11.56 -19.76 2.08
C SER A 63 12.37 -18.63 1.46
N LEU A 64 11.69 -17.66 0.86
CA LEU A 64 12.25 -16.44 0.32
C LEU A 64 11.74 -15.24 1.13
N PRO A 65 12.59 -14.60 1.92
CA PRO A 65 12.26 -13.34 2.56
C PRO A 65 12.22 -12.22 1.53
N PHE A 66 11.30 -11.29 1.73
CA PHE A 66 11.13 -10.13 0.87
C PHE A 66 10.85 -8.85 1.65
N ASN A 67 11.12 -7.72 1.03
CA ASN A 67 10.61 -6.41 1.42
C ASN A 67 9.41 -6.06 0.58
N MET A 68 8.42 -5.46 1.21
CA MET A 68 7.26 -4.87 0.55
C MET A 68 7.09 -3.42 0.97
N TYR A 69 6.69 -2.61 0.01
CA TYR A 69 6.25 -1.24 0.24
C TYR A 69 4.93 -1.01 -0.48
N CYS A 70 3.95 -0.45 0.21
CA CYS A 70 2.75 0.07 -0.42
C CYS A 70 2.23 1.27 0.38
N ASN A 71 1.91 2.38 -0.29
CA ASN A 71 1.37 3.59 0.33
C ASN A 71 -0.17 3.66 0.27
N ARG A 72 -0.80 2.54 -0.06
CA ARG A 72 -2.25 2.30 -0.01
C ARG A 72 -2.54 0.92 0.57
N PRO A 73 -3.81 0.60 0.91
CA PRO A 73 -4.17 -0.77 1.22
C PRO A 73 -3.70 -1.71 0.12
N LEU A 74 -3.12 -2.84 0.53
CA LEU A 74 -2.45 -3.77 -0.36
C LEU A 74 -3.41 -4.76 -0.98
N GLY A 75 -3.30 -4.96 -2.29
CA GLY A 75 -3.79 -6.12 -3.02
C GLY A 75 -2.61 -6.96 -3.52
N ILE A 76 -2.74 -8.27 -3.44
CA ILE A 76 -1.76 -9.23 -3.96
C ILE A 76 -2.53 -10.23 -4.83
N THR A 77 -2.01 -10.52 -6.01
CA THR A 77 -2.47 -11.64 -6.83
C THR A 77 -1.35 -12.65 -6.96
N ILE A 78 -1.68 -13.92 -6.77
CA ILE A 78 -0.72 -15.04 -6.89
C ILE A 78 -1.31 -16.07 -7.85
N ASN A 79 -0.51 -16.53 -8.80
CA ASN A 79 -0.84 -17.70 -9.64
C ASN A 79 0.39 -18.56 -9.92
N SER A 80 0.15 -19.83 -10.18
CA SER A 80 1.15 -20.83 -10.59
C SER A 80 0.88 -21.23 -12.03
N LYS A 81 1.91 -21.30 -12.82
CA LYS A 81 1.82 -21.66 -14.24
C LYS A 81 1.35 -23.09 -14.45
N TYR A 82 1.78 -24.03 -13.60
CA TYR A 82 1.50 -25.47 -13.77
C TYR A 82 0.67 -26.06 -12.63
N GLY A 83 0.46 -25.34 -11.55
CA GLY A 83 -0.24 -25.84 -10.35
C GLY A 83 0.61 -26.83 -9.55
N GLY A 84 1.93 -26.78 -9.71
CA GLY A 84 2.91 -27.65 -9.06
C GLY A 84 4.21 -27.73 -9.84
N LEU A 85 5.21 -28.38 -9.28
CA LEU A 85 6.48 -28.62 -9.95
C LEU A 85 6.31 -29.65 -11.08
N LYS A 86 6.26 -29.17 -12.30
CA LYS A 86 6.10 -30.01 -13.49
C LYS A 86 7.45 -30.63 -13.89
N TYR A 87 7.46 -31.94 -14.01
CA TYR A 87 8.62 -32.71 -14.51
C TYR A 87 8.84 -32.41 -16.00
N GLN A 88 10.06 -32.05 -16.36
CA GLN A 88 10.43 -31.62 -17.70
C GLN A 88 11.02 -32.77 -18.50
N HIS A 89 10.24 -33.80 -18.79
CA HIS A 89 10.66 -34.94 -19.64
C HIS A 89 9.60 -35.24 -20.69
N GLN A 90 10.02 -35.48 -21.94
CA GLN A 90 9.08 -35.72 -23.04
C GLN A 90 8.20 -36.94 -22.77
N GLY A 91 6.89 -36.79 -22.97
CA GLY A 91 5.91 -37.86 -22.84
C GLY A 91 5.54 -38.23 -21.41
N VAL A 92 6.05 -37.50 -20.41
CA VAL A 92 5.73 -37.72 -18.99
C VAL A 92 5.05 -36.46 -18.43
N ASP A 93 3.85 -36.62 -17.93
CA ASP A 93 3.09 -35.50 -17.33
C ASP A 93 2.93 -35.75 -15.81
N ILE A 94 3.99 -35.43 -15.10
CA ILE A 94 4.05 -35.52 -13.63
C ILE A 94 4.13 -34.11 -13.08
N ILE A 95 3.26 -33.82 -12.11
CA ILE A 95 3.24 -32.56 -11.37
C ILE A 95 3.30 -32.91 -9.89
N GLU A 96 4.35 -32.47 -9.21
CA GLU A 96 4.49 -32.60 -7.76
C GLU A 96 3.90 -31.37 -7.07
N SER A 97 2.91 -31.61 -6.22
CA SER A 97 2.18 -30.57 -5.51
C SER A 97 3.01 -29.98 -4.37
N TYR A 98 2.70 -28.72 -4.06
CA TYR A 98 3.27 -28.01 -2.92
C TYR A 98 2.24 -27.14 -2.23
N ASN A 99 2.52 -26.76 -0.99
CA ASN A 99 1.82 -25.71 -0.26
C ASN A 99 2.64 -24.42 -0.32
N LEU A 100 2.01 -23.35 -0.80
CA LEU A 100 2.57 -22.00 -0.80
C LEU A 100 1.99 -21.22 0.36
N SER A 101 2.85 -20.60 1.16
CA SER A 101 2.43 -19.73 2.27
C SER A 101 3.06 -18.35 2.13
N LEU A 102 2.24 -17.32 2.23
CA LEU A 102 2.63 -15.91 2.26
C LEU A 102 2.37 -15.35 3.66
N GLN A 103 3.39 -14.73 4.24
CA GLN A 103 3.32 -14.18 5.59
C GLN A 103 3.90 -12.77 5.63
N ILE A 104 3.15 -11.83 6.25
CA ILE A 104 3.59 -10.47 6.56
C ILE A 104 3.07 -10.15 7.96
N ASP A 105 3.93 -10.30 8.95
CA ASP A 105 3.56 -10.31 10.37
C ASP A 105 2.96 -8.98 10.85
N GLU A 106 3.55 -7.88 10.46
CA GLU A 106 3.19 -6.54 10.95
C GLU A 106 1.77 -6.14 10.57
N ILE A 107 1.28 -6.63 9.44
CA ILE A 107 -0.10 -6.40 8.99
C ILE A 107 -1.02 -7.61 9.25
N ARG A 108 -0.48 -8.64 9.92
CA ARG A 108 -1.18 -9.89 10.24
C ARG A 108 -1.79 -10.56 8.99
N LEU A 109 -1.07 -10.51 7.89
CA LEU A 109 -1.46 -11.20 6.66
C LEU A 109 -0.81 -12.58 6.64
N TYR A 110 -1.63 -13.62 6.70
CA TYR A 110 -1.23 -15.01 6.61
C TYR A 110 -2.12 -15.69 5.61
N GLU A 111 -1.54 -16.20 4.55
CA GLU A 111 -2.26 -16.90 3.51
C GLU A 111 -1.52 -18.18 3.14
N SER A 112 -2.24 -19.28 3.03
CA SER A 112 -1.69 -20.57 2.60
C SER A 112 -2.59 -21.20 1.55
N ARG A 113 -2.01 -21.69 0.47
CA ARG A 113 -2.72 -22.31 -0.65
C ARG A 113 -1.98 -23.54 -1.14
N HIS A 114 -2.76 -24.57 -1.46
CA HIS A 114 -2.26 -25.71 -2.23
C HIS A 114 -2.02 -25.28 -3.68
N SER A 115 -0.94 -25.78 -4.31
CA SER A 115 -0.51 -25.38 -5.65
C SER A 115 -1.58 -25.51 -6.72
N SER A 116 -2.43 -26.54 -6.63
CA SER A 116 -3.55 -26.75 -7.59
C SER A 116 -4.60 -25.65 -7.54
N GLN A 117 -4.72 -24.93 -6.42
CA GLN A 117 -5.63 -23.79 -6.29
C GLN A 117 -5.06 -22.52 -6.94
N LEU A 118 -3.78 -22.53 -7.28
CA LEU A 118 -3.07 -21.40 -7.87
C LEU A 118 -3.04 -21.43 -9.41
N THR A 119 -3.68 -22.41 -10.04
CA THR A 119 -3.82 -22.48 -11.52
C THR A 119 -4.69 -21.34 -12.10
N SER A 120 -5.38 -20.64 -11.23
CA SER A 120 -6.06 -19.37 -11.53
C SER A 120 -5.60 -18.32 -10.52
N PRO A 121 -5.58 -17.02 -10.90
CA PRO A 121 -5.15 -15.96 -10.00
C PRO A 121 -5.95 -15.92 -8.70
N VAL A 122 -5.28 -16.01 -7.57
CA VAL A 122 -5.87 -15.90 -6.23
C VAL A 122 -5.60 -14.48 -5.71
N MET A 123 -6.67 -13.78 -5.34
CA MET A 123 -6.60 -12.41 -4.81
C MET A 123 -6.57 -12.40 -3.30
N ILE A 124 -5.61 -11.68 -2.73
CA ILE A 124 -5.40 -11.49 -1.29
C ILE A 124 -5.41 -9.99 -1.02
N ASN A 125 -6.04 -9.56 0.08
CA ASN A 125 -6.13 -8.16 0.46
C ASN A 125 -5.69 -7.95 1.91
N SER A 126 -5.06 -6.82 2.20
CA SER A 126 -4.59 -6.45 3.54
C SER A 126 -5.70 -5.93 4.47
N SER A 127 -6.99 -6.13 4.14
CA SER A 127 -8.14 -5.67 4.93
C SER A 127 -8.07 -4.19 5.32
N GLY A 128 -7.60 -3.34 4.40
CA GLY A 128 -7.50 -1.90 4.60
C GLY A 128 -6.21 -1.42 5.27
N VAL A 129 -5.33 -2.32 5.71
CA VAL A 129 -4.04 -1.95 6.30
C VAL A 129 -3.06 -1.51 5.20
N ILE A 130 -2.31 -0.43 5.47
CA ILE A 130 -1.30 0.12 4.55
C ILE A 130 0.09 -0.32 5.01
N PRO A 131 0.78 -1.20 4.26
CA PRO A 131 2.11 -1.67 4.61
C PRO A 131 3.19 -0.75 4.03
N PHE A 132 3.51 0.36 4.70
CA PHE A 132 4.47 1.33 4.19
C PHE A 132 5.86 0.75 3.92
N ALA A 133 6.41 -0.06 4.80
CA ALA A 133 7.68 -0.74 4.61
C ALA A 133 7.71 -1.96 5.53
N GLN A 134 7.41 -3.11 4.98
CA GLN A 134 7.23 -4.33 5.75
C GLN A 134 8.11 -5.45 5.23
N HIS A 135 8.45 -6.36 6.13
CA HIS A 135 9.12 -7.60 5.79
C HIS A 135 8.10 -8.72 5.72
N GLY A 136 8.32 -9.64 4.79
CA GLY A 136 7.51 -10.82 4.65
C GLY A 136 8.32 -12.01 4.21
N SER A 137 7.68 -13.16 4.15
CA SER A 137 8.27 -14.39 3.62
C SER A 137 7.28 -15.13 2.73
N LEU A 138 7.79 -15.67 1.65
CA LEU A 138 7.12 -16.63 0.79
C LEU A 138 7.75 -18.00 1.02
N ARG A 139 6.96 -18.95 1.52
CA ARG A 139 7.41 -20.31 1.80
C ARG A 139 6.72 -21.27 0.85
N VAL A 140 7.49 -22.20 0.30
CA VAL A 140 6.99 -23.32 -0.50
C VAL A 140 7.46 -24.61 0.17
N ALA A 141 6.51 -25.50 0.45
CA ALA A 141 6.76 -26.82 1.01
C ALA A 141 6.15 -27.89 0.10
N LEU A 142 6.97 -28.81 -0.43
CA LEU A 142 6.52 -29.93 -1.24
C LEU A 142 5.66 -30.87 -0.40
N GLU A 143 4.63 -31.45 -0.98
CA GLU A 143 3.84 -32.48 -0.31
C GLU A 143 4.55 -33.84 -0.28
N ASN A 144 5.33 -34.11 -1.32
CA ASN A 144 6.15 -35.29 -1.43
C ASN A 144 7.53 -34.93 -1.94
N SER A 145 8.55 -35.67 -1.51
CA SER A 145 9.90 -35.52 -2.05
C SER A 145 9.94 -35.89 -3.54
N LEU A 146 10.79 -35.19 -4.28
CA LEU A 146 11.01 -35.46 -5.72
C LEU A 146 11.55 -36.89 -5.92
N ARG A 147 10.84 -37.68 -6.72
CA ARG A 147 11.12 -39.15 -6.85
C ARG A 147 11.94 -39.52 -8.07
N PHE A 148 11.78 -38.77 -9.16
CA PHE A 148 12.44 -39.08 -10.42
C PHE A 148 13.62 -38.16 -10.63
N ALA A 149 14.74 -38.72 -11.06
CA ALA A 149 15.90 -37.94 -11.46
C ALA A 149 15.54 -37.10 -12.69
N GLY A 150 15.77 -35.80 -12.64
CA GLY A 150 15.47 -34.89 -13.73
C GLY A 150 15.20 -33.46 -13.26
N TYR A 151 14.68 -32.68 -14.16
CA TYR A 151 14.41 -31.28 -13.92
C TYR A 151 12.89 -31.03 -13.71
N TYR A 152 12.57 -30.35 -12.61
CA TYR A 152 11.22 -29.95 -12.27
C TYR A 152 11.15 -28.43 -12.28
N GLN A 153 10.04 -27.88 -12.74
CA GLN A 153 9.86 -26.44 -12.80
C GLN A 153 8.40 -26.03 -12.59
N ASP A 154 8.21 -24.97 -11.84
CA ASP A 154 7.00 -24.14 -11.86
C ASP A 154 7.40 -22.66 -11.91
N VAL A 155 6.45 -21.80 -12.25
CA VAL A 155 6.60 -20.37 -12.21
C VAL A 155 5.44 -19.81 -11.40
N ILE A 156 5.76 -19.19 -10.28
CA ILE A 156 4.79 -18.47 -9.45
C ILE A 156 4.90 -17.00 -9.81
N GLU A 157 3.79 -16.43 -10.29
CA GLU A 157 3.65 -15.02 -10.58
C GLU A 157 2.98 -14.33 -9.39
N ILE A 158 3.60 -13.27 -8.88
CA ILE A 158 3.10 -12.47 -7.77
C ILE A 158 3.01 -11.02 -8.23
N GLU A 159 1.82 -10.48 -8.22
CA GLU A 159 1.56 -9.08 -8.52
C GLU A 159 1.09 -8.37 -7.25
N VAL A 160 1.69 -7.21 -6.96
CA VAL A 160 1.28 -6.34 -5.85
C VAL A 160 0.78 -5.02 -6.39
N TYR A 161 -0.36 -4.56 -5.88
CA TYR A 161 -1.01 -3.36 -6.37
C TYR A 161 -1.75 -2.62 -5.25
N PRO A 162 -1.97 -1.30 -5.40
CA PRO A 162 -2.81 -0.54 -4.50
C PRO A 162 -4.26 -1.01 -4.59
N SER A 163 -4.82 -1.50 -3.48
CA SER A 163 -6.23 -1.88 -3.43
C SER A 163 -7.12 -0.62 -3.48
N ILE A 164 -8.22 -0.71 -4.24
CA ILE A 164 -9.24 0.35 -4.34
C ILE A 164 -10.21 0.37 -3.15
N HIS A 165 -10.12 -0.58 -2.23
CA HIS A 165 -10.95 -0.57 -1.04
C HIS A 165 -10.57 0.65 -0.18
N SER A 166 -11.51 1.58 -0.03
CA SER A 166 -11.36 2.77 0.80
C SER A 166 -11.05 2.35 2.24
N VAL A 167 -10.04 3.00 2.83
CA VAL A 167 -9.83 2.97 4.27
C VAL A 167 -11.09 3.52 4.92
N THR A 168 -11.94 2.66 5.44
CA THR A 168 -13.03 3.09 6.33
C THR A 168 -12.39 3.66 7.59
N LYS A 169 -12.56 4.97 7.80
CA LYS A 169 -12.18 5.67 9.03
C LYS A 169 -12.97 5.16 10.21
#